data_08d8620e1d875fdd1e69e486f850dc66
#
_entry.id   08d8620e1d875fdd1e69e486f850dc66
#
_cell.length_a   1.000
_cell.length_b   1.000
_cell.length_c   1.000
_cell.angle_alpha   90.00
_cell.angle_beta   90.00
_cell.angle_gamma   90.00
#
_symmetry.space_group_name_H-M   'P 1'
#
loop_
_entity.id
_entity.type
_entity.pdbx_description
1 polymer ?
#
loop_
_entity_poly.entity_id
_entity_poly.type
_entity_poly.pdbx_seq_one_letter_code
_entity_poly.pdbx_strand_id
1 'polypeptide(L)'
;SCASGGGRFDPGILYYAPQGWTSDDTDAAERVKIQYGTSMCYPVSSMGSHVSVVPNHQLNRKTPLHTRANVAYFGTFGYELDLNKLSDEEISEVKQQITFMKEYRELIQFGTFYRLKSPFEGNETAWMTVSEDKKTALVFWYRERNVVNADFTRVRLQGLDPDLIYRNEYNETENYGDELMNLGLLTTDLSLIHISE
;
A
#
# COMPACT_ATOMS: atom_id res chain seq x y z
N SER A 1 -15.97 -5.05 -14.27
CA SER A 1 -14.53 -4.89 -14.16
C SER A 1 -13.87 -5.16 -15.50
N CYS A 2 -12.83 -4.40 -15.84
CA CYS A 2 -11.99 -4.70 -17.00
C CYS A 2 -10.83 -5.54 -16.53
N ALA A 3 -10.73 -6.78 -16.99
CA ALA A 3 -9.58 -7.64 -16.79
C ALA A 3 -8.77 -7.68 -18.10
N SER A 4 -7.52 -8.00 -18.01
CA SER A 4 -6.51 -8.24 -19.06
C SER A 4 -6.48 -7.23 -20.23
N GLY A 5 -5.31 -6.95 -20.74
CA GLY A 5 -5.14 -5.96 -21.80
C GLY A 5 -5.51 -4.52 -21.39
N GLY A 6 -5.51 -4.25 -20.08
CA GLY A 6 -5.95 -3.00 -19.44
C GLY A 6 -5.28 -1.71 -19.93
N GLY A 7 -4.30 -1.77 -20.79
CA GLY A 7 -3.68 -0.60 -21.41
C GLY A 7 -4.61 0.23 -22.30
N ARG A 8 -5.87 -0.18 -22.45
CA ARG A 8 -6.93 0.54 -23.18
C ARG A 8 -8.10 0.94 -22.28
N PHE A 9 -7.87 1.01 -21.00
CA PHE A 9 -8.89 1.43 -20.05
C PHE A 9 -9.13 2.94 -20.20
N ASP A 10 -10.36 3.32 -20.57
CA ASP A 10 -10.77 4.71 -20.71
C ASP A 10 -11.34 5.22 -19.38
N PRO A 11 -10.92 6.39 -18.86
CA PRO A 11 -11.48 6.95 -17.62
C PRO A 11 -13.00 7.09 -17.61
N GLY A 12 -13.63 7.26 -18.76
CA GLY A 12 -15.09 7.32 -18.90
C GLY A 12 -15.80 6.05 -18.46
N ILE A 13 -15.12 4.90 -18.44
CA ILE A 13 -15.69 3.64 -17.93
C ILE A 13 -16.02 3.70 -16.45
N LEU A 14 -15.34 4.55 -15.65
CA LEU A 14 -15.59 4.69 -14.23
C LEU A 14 -17.01 5.19 -13.93
N TYR A 15 -17.68 5.82 -14.91
CA TYR A 15 -19.09 6.19 -14.78
C TYR A 15 -20.01 4.95 -14.69
N TYR A 16 -19.65 3.87 -15.37
CA TYR A 16 -20.43 2.63 -15.44
C TYR A 16 -19.90 1.54 -14.53
N ALA A 17 -18.59 1.51 -14.32
CA ALA A 17 -17.88 0.50 -13.53
C ALA A 17 -16.83 1.20 -12.64
N PRO A 18 -17.16 1.47 -11.37
CA PRO A 18 -16.32 2.27 -10.48
C PRO A 18 -14.99 1.59 -10.10
N GLN A 19 -14.82 0.33 -10.48
CA GLN A 19 -13.61 -0.46 -10.19
C GLN A 19 -13.07 -1.11 -11.47
N GLY A 20 -11.76 -0.99 -11.67
CA GLY A 20 -11.01 -1.67 -12.72
C GLY A 20 -10.12 -2.78 -12.15
N TRP A 21 -9.97 -3.87 -12.91
CA TRP A 21 -8.97 -4.90 -12.66
C TRP A 21 -7.64 -4.43 -13.26
N THR A 22 -6.68 -4.07 -12.41
CA THR A 22 -5.46 -3.38 -12.85
C THR A 22 -4.50 -4.27 -13.65
N SER A 23 -4.44 -5.56 -13.35
CA SER A 23 -3.59 -6.54 -14.03
C SER A 23 -3.95 -7.96 -13.60
N ASP A 24 -3.77 -8.92 -14.49
CA ASP A 24 -3.82 -10.36 -14.19
C ASP A 24 -2.54 -10.86 -13.48
N ASP A 25 -1.49 -10.02 -13.42
CA ASP A 25 -0.34 -10.32 -12.58
C ASP A 25 -0.69 -10.08 -11.11
N THR A 26 -0.73 -11.18 -10.36
CA THR A 26 -1.14 -11.20 -8.95
C THR A 26 0.03 -11.29 -7.97
N ASP A 27 1.29 -11.27 -8.48
CA ASP A 27 2.47 -11.25 -7.63
C ASP A 27 2.58 -9.92 -6.88
N ALA A 28 2.70 -9.96 -5.56
CA ALA A 28 2.68 -8.75 -4.74
C ALA A 28 3.84 -7.79 -5.04
N ALA A 29 5.03 -8.27 -5.39
CA ALA A 29 6.16 -7.41 -5.71
C ALA A 29 5.95 -6.70 -7.06
N GLU A 30 5.40 -7.40 -8.05
CA GLU A 30 5.02 -6.78 -9.34
C GLU A 30 3.84 -5.82 -9.16
N ARG A 31 2.88 -6.15 -8.27
CA ARG A 31 1.75 -5.28 -7.94
C ARG A 31 2.18 -3.92 -7.38
N VAL A 32 3.31 -3.82 -6.70
CA VAL A 32 3.86 -2.53 -6.26
C VAL A 32 4.05 -1.59 -7.46
N LYS A 33 4.66 -2.08 -8.55
CA LYS A 33 4.89 -1.31 -9.79
C LYS A 33 3.57 -1.02 -10.51
N ILE A 34 2.71 -2.03 -10.62
CA ILE A 34 1.41 -1.94 -11.29
C ILE A 34 0.50 -0.92 -10.61
N GLN A 35 0.37 -1.00 -9.28
CA GLN A 35 -0.48 -0.08 -8.52
C GLN A 35 0.08 1.34 -8.52
N TYR A 36 1.40 1.50 -8.37
CA TYR A 36 2.05 2.81 -8.49
C TYR A 36 1.77 3.44 -9.86
N GLY A 37 2.02 2.70 -10.96
CA GLY A 37 1.76 3.18 -12.31
C GLY A 37 0.29 3.49 -12.56
N THR A 38 -0.63 2.63 -12.12
CA THR A 38 -2.07 2.84 -12.25
C THR A 38 -2.52 4.10 -11.51
N SER A 39 -1.95 4.38 -10.33
CA SER A 39 -2.27 5.56 -9.53
C SER A 39 -1.94 6.89 -10.22
N MET A 40 -1.13 6.88 -11.30
CA MET A 40 -0.87 8.07 -12.10
C MET A 40 -2.10 8.55 -12.87
N CYS A 41 -3.01 7.63 -13.22
CA CYS A 41 -4.17 7.91 -14.06
C CYS A 41 -5.51 7.70 -13.34
N TYR A 42 -5.53 6.85 -12.32
CA TYR A 42 -6.76 6.39 -11.65
C TYR A 42 -6.66 6.52 -10.13
N PRO A 43 -7.76 6.89 -9.45
CA PRO A 43 -7.76 6.95 -7.98
C PRO A 43 -7.63 5.56 -7.37
N VAL A 44 -7.05 5.50 -6.16
CA VAL A 44 -6.87 4.26 -5.39
C VAL A 44 -8.20 3.52 -5.21
N SER A 45 -9.30 4.23 -4.98
CA SER A 45 -10.64 3.68 -4.82
C SER A 45 -11.17 2.90 -6.04
N SER A 46 -10.59 3.11 -7.22
CA SER A 46 -10.99 2.41 -8.45
C SER A 46 -10.11 1.22 -8.81
N MET A 47 -9.00 1.00 -8.10
CA MET A 47 -8.05 -0.06 -8.41
C MET A 47 -8.42 -1.36 -7.69
N GLY A 48 -8.69 -2.43 -8.45
CA GLY A 48 -8.81 -3.79 -7.90
C GLY A 48 -7.47 -4.26 -7.32
N SER A 49 -7.47 -4.63 -6.04
CA SER A 49 -6.28 -5.07 -5.33
C SER A 49 -6.62 -6.21 -4.37
N HIS A 50 -5.82 -7.29 -4.38
CA HIS A 50 -6.15 -8.48 -3.61
C HIS A 50 -4.92 -9.26 -3.21
N VAL A 51 -5.10 -10.02 -2.12
CA VAL A 51 -4.12 -10.99 -1.62
C VAL A 51 -4.31 -12.28 -2.39
N SER A 52 -3.30 -12.66 -3.17
CA SER A 52 -3.35 -13.86 -4.03
C SER A 52 -2.65 -15.04 -3.39
N VAL A 53 -2.89 -16.23 -3.96
CA VAL A 53 -2.28 -17.47 -3.55
C VAL A 53 -0.75 -17.46 -3.73
N VAL A 54 -0.05 -18.22 -2.91
CA VAL A 54 1.39 -18.51 -3.07
C VAL A 54 1.62 -20.02 -3.10
N PRO A 55 2.61 -20.51 -3.89
CA PRO A 55 3.45 -19.77 -4.82
C PRO A 55 2.64 -19.07 -5.91
N ASN A 56 3.05 -17.86 -6.31
CA ASN A 56 2.41 -17.15 -7.42
C ASN A 56 2.48 -18.00 -8.70
N HIS A 57 1.38 -18.13 -9.41
CA HIS A 57 1.27 -19.04 -10.56
C HIS A 57 2.06 -18.58 -11.80
N GLN A 58 2.40 -17.29 -11.89
CA GLN A 58 3.17 -16.74 -13.01
C GLN A 58 4.66 -16.74 -12.75
N LEU A 59 5.09 -16.33 -11.55
CA LEU A 59 6.50 -16.13 -11.19
C LEU A 59 7.04 -17.17 -10.21
N ASN A 60 6.19 -18.07 -9.71
CA ASN A 60 6.53 -19.08 -8.69
C ASN A 60 7.15 -18.46 -7.41
N ARG A 61 6.88 -17.19 -7.15
CA ARG A 61 7.38 -16.46 -5.97
C ARG A 61 6.51 -16.76 -4.75
N LYS A 62 7.16 -16.90 -3.60
CA LYS A 62 6.49 -16.99 -2.30
C LYS A 62 6.71 -15.71 -1.53
N THR A 63 5.68 -14.89 -1.44
CA THR A 63 5.69 -13.64 -0.68
C THR A 63 4.91 -13.83 0.61
N PRO A 64 5.43 -13.40 1.78
CA PRO A 64 4.73 -13.50 3.05
C PRO A 64 3.33 -12.90 3.02
N LEU A 65 2.41 -13.45 3.80
CA LEU A 65 1.00 -13.05 3.80
C LEU A 65 0.84 -11.56 4.17
N HIS A 66 1.55 -11.09 5.21
CA HIS A 66 1.54 -9.67 5.60
C HIS A 66 2.01 -8.74 4.48
N THR A 67 3.06 -9.10 3.74
CA THR A 67 3.57 -8.29 2.61
C THR A 67 2.54 -8.21 1.48
N ARG A 68 1.89 -9.34 1.16
CA ARG A 68 0.81 -9.39 0.14
C ARG A 68 -0.35 -8.49 0.54
N ALA A 69 -0.75 -8.51 1.82
CA ALA A 69 -1.82 -7.65 2.34
C ALA A 69 -1.44 -6.17 2.33
N ASN A 70 -0.22 -5.83 2.76
CA ASN A 70 0.25 -4.44 2.79
C ASN A 70 0.22 -3.78 1.40
N VAL A 71 0.57 -4.52 0.35
CA VAL A 71 0.42 -4.05 -1.03
C VAL A 71 -1.05 -3.94 -1.42
N ALA A 72 -1.87 -4.93 -1.05
CA ALA A 72 -3.27 -5.00 -1.43
C ALA A 72 -4.15 -3.95 -0.75
N TYR A 73 -3.77 -3.41 0.41
CA TYR A 73 -4.56 -2.39 1.10
C TYR A 73 -4.81 -1.14 0.26
N PHE A 74 -3.85 -0.72 -0.57
CA PHE A 74 -3.98 0.47 -1.40
C PHE A 74 -4.75 0.18 -2.70
N GLY A 75 -6.05 -0.07 -2.53
CA GLY A 75 -7.01 -0.38 -3.58
C GLY A 75 -8.35 -0.83 -2.99
N THR A 76 -9.17 -1.46 -3.83
CA THR A 76 -10.37 -2.18 -3.37
C THR A 76 -9.94 -3.58 -2.94
N PHE A 77 -9.65 -3.69 -1.66
CA PHE A 77 -9.04 -4.85 -1.02
C PHE A 77 -9.91 -6.11 -1.08
N GLY A 78 -9.28 -7.25 -1.34
CA GLY A 78 -9.94 -8.56 -1.32
C GLY A 78 -8.94 -9.71 -1.24
N TYR A 79 -9.45 -10.93 -1.30
CA TYR A 79 -8.66 -12.17 -1.33
C TYR A 79 -8.99 -12.97 -2.59
N GLU A 80 -7.95 -13.42 -3.27
CA GLU A 80 -8.01 -14.33 -4.42
C GLU A 80 -7.21 -15.60 -4.10
N LEU A 81 -7.72 -16.36 -3.14
CA LEU A 81 -7.10 -17.61 -2.69
C LEU A 81 -8.14 -18.50 -2.01
N ASP A 82 -7.80 -19.78 -1.87
CA ASP A 82 -8.63 -20.75 -1.15
C ASP A 82 -8.32 -20.69 0.36
N LEU A 83 -9.24 -20.12 1.12
CA LEU A 83 -9.10 -19.96 2.57
C LEU A 83 -8.99 -21.29 3.32
N ASN A 84 -9.52 -22.40 2.74
CA ASN A 84 -9.44 -23.72 3.36
C ASN A 84 -8.02 -24.33 3.34
N LYS A 85 -7.11 -23.71 2.58
CA LYS A 85 -5.70 -24.14 2.48
C LYS A 85 -4.77 -23.37 3.41
N LEU A 86 -5.30 -22.37 4.11
CA LEU A 86 -4.53 -21.58 5.07
C LEU A 86 -4.43 -22.31 6.41
N SER A 87 -3.30 -22.09 7.12
CA SER A 87 -3.14 -22.54 8.49
C SER A 87 -4.00 -21.70 9.45
N ASP A 88 -4.17 -22.17 10.69
CA ASP A 88 -4.92 -21.44 11.71
C ASP A 88 -4.27 -20.07 12.02
N GLU A 89 -2.94 -19.99 11.98
CA GLU A 89 -2.17 -18.76 12.15
C GLU A 89 -2.44 -17.79 10.99
N GLU A 90 -2.42 -18.28 9.75
CA GLU A 90 -2.74 -17.47 8.57
C GLU A 90 -4.20 -17.00 8.59
N ILE A 91 -5.14 -17.82 9.03
CA ILE A 91 -6.56 -17.42 9.22
C ILE A 91 -6.66 -16.31 10.29
N SER A 92 -5.88 -16.41 11.37
CA SER A 92 -5.85 -15.37 12.40
C SER A 92 -5.32 -14.05 11.83
N GLU A 93 -4.24 -14.12 11.04
CA GLU A 93 -3.67 -12.95 10.35
C GLU A 93 -4.67 -12.34 9.36
N VAL A 94 -5.36 -13.15 8.56
CA VAL A 94 -6.43 -12.69 7.64
C VAL A 94 -7.52 -11.92 8.40
N LYS A 95 -7.94 -12.37 9.57
CA LYS A 95 -8.93 -11.66 10.39
C LYS A 95 -8.42 -10.28 10.83
N GLN A 96 -7.15 -10.18 11.22
CA GLN A 96 -6.52 -8.90 11.57
C GLN A 96 -6.45 -7.97 10.35
N GLN A 97 -6.05 -8.49 9.20
CA GLN A 97 -6.00 -7.74 7.94
C GLN A 97 -7.38 -7.19 7.54
N ILE A 98 -8.43 -7.98 7.68
CA ILE A 98 -9.80 -7.55 7.42
C ILE A 98 -10.23 -6.46 8.41
N THR A 99 -9.87 -6.59 9.69
CA THR A 99 -10.18 -5.58 10.71
C THR A 99 -9.48 -4.27 10.38
N PHE A 100 -8.18 -4.30 10.08
CA PHE A 100 -7.41 -3.15 9.63
C PHE A 100 -8.06 -2.47 8.40
N MET A 101 -8.38 -3.25 7.37
CA MET A 101 -9.00 -2.68 6.18
C MET A 101 -10.37 -2.05 6.45
N LYS A 102 -11.17 -2.63 7.36
CA LYS A 102 -12.46 -2.04 7.74
C LYS A 102 -12.30 -0.71 8.48
N GLU A 103 -11.29 -0.60 9.31
CA GLU A 103 -10.97 0.61 10.08
C GLU A 103 -10.46 1.73 9.18
N TYR A 104 -9.50 1.43 8.30
CA TYR A 104 -8.81 2.45 7.49
C TYR A 104 -9.31 2.57 6.05
N ARG A 105 -10.37 1.86 5.68
CA ARG A 105 -10.90 1.87 4.29
C ARG A 105 -11.18 3.28 3.77
N GLU A 106 -11.82 4.10 4.56
CA GLU A 106 -12.19 5.45 4.17
C GLU A 106 -10.95 6.31 3.91
N LEU A 107 -9.98 6.26 4.83
CA LEU A 107 -8.69 6.93 4.65
C LEU A 107 -7.95 6.43 3.41
N ILE A 108 -7.88 5.13 3.19
CA ILE A 108 -7.15 4.54 2.05
C ILE A 108 -7.79 4.94 0.72
N GLN A 109 -9.12 4.88 0.63
CA GLN A 109 -9.83 5.07 -0.64
C GLN A 109 -10.13 6.52 -0.97
N PHE A 110 -10.30 7.37 0.03
CA PHE A 110 -10.74 8.76 -0.14
C PHE A 110 -9.80 9.81 0.46
N GLY A 111 -8.79 9.41 1.21
CA GLY A 111 -7.72 10.31 1.64
C GLY A 111 -6.88 10.83 0.47
N THR A 112 -6.14 11.89 0.72
CA THR A 112 -5.21 12.44 -0.29
C THR A 112 -4.02 11.51 -0.46
N PHE A 113 -3.83 10.99 -1.67
CA PHE A 113 -2.77 10.03 -2.00
C PHE A 113 -1.51 10.73 -2.49
N TYR A 114 -0.37 10.42 -1.89
CA TYR A 114 0.95 10.95 -2.26
C TYR A 114 1.89 9.81 -2.66
N ARG A 115 2.60 9.99 -3.78
CA ARG A 115 3.68 9.11 -4.24
C ARG A 115 5.00 9.70 -3.75
N LEU A 116 5.72 8.99 -2.89
CA LEU A 116 6.90 9.48 -2.21
C LEU A 116 8.22 8.99 -2.84
N LYS A 117 8.25 7.70 -3.22
CA LYS A 117 9.38 7.08 -3.92
C LYS A 117 8.86 6.20 -5.04
N SER A 118 9.44 6.36 -6.23
CA SER A 118 9.05 5.61 -7.43
C SER A 118 9.74 4.24 -7.50
N PRO A 119 9.01 3.15 -7.78
CA PRO A 119 9.61 1.83 -8.01
C PRO A 119 10.43 1.75 -9.30
N PHE A 120 10.35 2.78 -10.15
CA PHE A 120 11.05 2.85 -11.44
C PHE A 120 12.39 3.61 -11.33
N GLU A 121 12.68 4.24 -10.18
CA GLU A 121 13.88 5.06 -9.96
C GLU A 121 14.86 4.43 -8.96
N GLY A 122 14.51 3.32 -8.34
CA GLY A 122 15.38 2.68 -7.35
C GLY A 122 14.82 1.40 -6.77
N ASN A 123 15.43 0.97 -5.67
CA ASN A 123 15.11 -0.27 -4.98
C ASN A 123 13.99 -0.11 -3.93
N GLU A 124 13.52 1.11 -3.71
CA GLU A 124 12.53 1.44 -2.71
C GLU A 124 11.31 2.10 -3.34
N THR A 125 10.15 1.72 -2.87
CA THR A 125 8.88 2.35 -3.23
C THR A 125 8.22 2.88 -1.99
N ALA A 126 7.63 4.07 -2.06
CA ALA A 126 6.82 4.59 -0.98
C ALA A 126 5.66 5.43 -1.51
N TRP A 127 4.54 5.30 -0.85
CA TRP A 127 3.37 6.16 -1.00
C TRP A 127 2.64 6.31 0.33
N MET A 128 1.73 7.24 0.41
CA MET A 128 0.92 7.44 1.60
C MET A 128 -0.46 8.00 1.26
N THR A 129 -1.38 7.83 2.19
CA THR A 129 -2.66 8.53 2.21
C THR A 129 -2.78 9.35 3.48
N VAL A 130 -3.35 10.54 3.36
CA VAL A 130 -3.57 11.47 4.47
C VAL A 130 -5.05 11.80 4.55
N SER A 131 -5.62 11.79 5.76
CA SER A 131 -6.99 12.21 6.00
C SER A 131 -7.22 13.69 5.66
N GLU A 132 -8.45 14.06 5.39
CA GLU A 132 -8.82 15.45 5.06
C GLU A 132 -8.47 16.42 6.18
N ASP A 133 -8.68 16.01 7.43
CA ASP A 133 -8.34 16.78 8.63
C ASP A 133 -6.84 16.74 9.00
N LYS A 134 -6.05 16.00 8.22
CA LYS A 134 -4.61 15.76 8.39
C LYS A 134 -4.18 15.11 9.71
N LYS A 135 -5.12 14.56 10.46
CA LYS A 135 -4.84 13.94 11.77
C LYS A 135 -4.32 12.51 11.68
N THR A 136 -4.55 11.84 10.56
CA THR A 136 -4.18 10.44 10.36
C THR A 136 -3.58 10.23 8.99
N ALA A 137 -2.52 9.42 8.94
CA ALA A 137 -1.94 9.00 7.68
C ALA A 137 -1.47 7.54 7.72
N LEU A 138 -1.54 6.88 6.57
CA LEU A 138 -0.97 5.56 6.35
C LEU A 138 0.18 5.68 5.36
N VAL A 139 1.35 5.19 5.73
CA VAL A 139 2.56 5.21 4.92
C VAL A 139 2.93 3.79 4.55
N PHE A 140 2.99 3.52 3.27
CA PHE A 140 3.53 2.28 2.72
C PHE A 140 4.98 2.51 2.29
N TRP A 141 5.86 1.60 2.69
CA TRP A 141 7.23 1.54 2.22
C TRP A 141 7.59 0.08 1.90
N TYR A 142 8.26 -0.11 0.78
CA TYR A 142 8.66 -1.42 0.30
C TYR A 142 10.07 -1.37 -0.28
N ARG A 143 10.89 -2.34 0.08
CA ARG A 143 12.22 -2.55 -0.50
C ARG A 143 12.21 -3.86 -1.29
N GLU A 144 12.47 -3.77 -2.60
CA GLU A 144 12.40 -4.92 -3.50
C GLU A 144 13.51 -5.93 -3.23
N ARG A 145 14.73 -5.45 -2.94
CA ARG A 145 15.91 -6.29 -2.72
C ARG A 145 16.66 -5.86 -1.47
N ASN A 146 17.10 -6.85 -0.70
CA ASN A 146 18.02 -6.58 0.40
C ASN A 146 19.37 -6.15 -0.16
N VAL A 147 19.94 -5.10 0.41
CA VAL A 147 21.26 -4.57 0.08
C VAL A 147 22.19 -4.85 1.25
N VAL A 148 23.36 -5.41 0.96
CA VAL A 148 24.38 -5.65 1.98
C VAL A 148 24.87 -4.31 2.52
N ASN A 149 24.91 -4.17 3.84
CA ASN A 149 25.25 -2.92 4.53
C ASN A 149 24.39 -1.73 4.08
N ALA A 150 23.07 -1.95 3.93
CA ALA A 150 22.16 -0.88 3.59
C ALA A 150 22.23 0.25 4.65
N ASP A 151 22.34 1.46 4.17
CA ASP A 151 22.26 2.66 5.02
C ASP A 151 20.85 2.80 5.62
N PHE A 152 20.77 3.54 6.71
CA PHE A 152 19.48 4.02 7.21
C PHE A 152 18.87 4.96 6.17
N THR A 153 17.70 4.58 5.69
CA THR A 153 16.98 5.41 4.71
C THR A 153 15.81 6.12 5.38
N ARG A 154 15.49 7.28 4.85
CA ARG A 154 14.34 8.06 5.29
C ARG A 154 13.38 8.31 4.14
N VAL A 155 12.10 8.33 4.47
CA VAL A 155 11.02 8.70 3.54
C VAL A 155 10.45 10.03 4.01
N ARG A 156 10.60 11.08 3.22
CA ARG A 156 9.96 12.37 3.48
C ARG A 156 8.48 12.24 3.21
N LEU A 157 7.67 12.55 4.22
CA LEU A 157 6.23 12.51 4.11
C LEU A 157 5.70 13.77 3.45
N GLN A 158 4.43 13.77 3.06
CA GLN A 158 3.77 14.90 2.41
C GLN A 158 2.35 15.10 2.95
N GLY A 159 1.88 16.33 2.90
CA GLY A 159 0.49 16.67 3.18
C GLY A 159 0.08 16.68 4.65
N LEU A 160 1.02 16.47 5.57
CA LEU A 160 0.79 16.58 7.00
C LEU A 160 0.60 18.04 7.43
N ASP A 161 0.04 18.25 8.59
CA ASP A 161 0.03 19.56 9.23
C ASP A 161 1.38 19.79 9.93
N PRO A 162 2.12 20.87 9.63
CA PRO A 162 3.45 21.09 10.19
C PRO A 162 3.46 21.24 11.72
N ASP A 163 2.38 21.73 12.30
CA ASP A 163 2.28 22.10 13.71
C ASP A 163 1.74 20.97 14.60
N LEU A 164 1.18 19.90 13.99
CA LEU A 164 0.68 18.74 14.74
C LEU A 164 1.81 17.78 15.08
N ILE A 165 1.68 17.12 16.23
CA ILE A 165 2.55 16.02 16.65
C ILE A 165 1.89 14.72 16.23
N TYR A 166 2.60 13.91 15.46
CA TYR A 166 2.15 12.61 15.00
C TYR A 166 2.87 11.49 15.74
N ARG A 167 2.12 10.56 16.31
CA ARG A 167 2.63 9.33 16.87
C ARG A 167 2.70 8.25 15.80
N ASN A 168 3.84 7.61 15.72
CA ASN A 168 4.02 6.41 14.91
C ASN A 168 3.56 5.20 15.73
N GLU A 169 2.46 4.57 15.35
CA GLU A 169 1.85 3.45 16.06
C GLU A 169 2.73 2.19 16.13
N TYR A 170 3.72 2.10 15.27
CA TYR A 170 4.60 0.94 15.24
C TYR A 170 5.71 1.00 16.30
N ASN A 171 6.41 2.13 16.39
CA ASN A 171 7.57 2.30 17.28
C ASN A 171 7.35 3.32 18.39
N GLU A 172 6.12 3.82 18.50
CA GLU A 172 5.68 4.80 19.52
C GLU A 172 6.48 6.11 19.53
N THR A 173 7.18 6.43 18.43
CA THR A 173 7.90 7.71 18.33
C THR A 173 6.92 8.83 17.98
N GLU A 174 7.17 10.02 18.52
CA GLU A 174 6.42 11.23 18.26
C GLU A 174 7.30 12.24 17.51
N ASN A 175 6.76 12.84 16.47
CA ASN A 175 7.46 13.82 15.64
C ASN A 175 6.48 14.89 15.16
N TYR A 176 6.93 16.12 15.01
CA TYR A 176 6.15 17.15 14.36
C TYR A 176 5.95 16.85 12.87
N GLY A 177 4.83 17.30 12.30
CA GLY A 177 4.54 17.11 10.88
C GLY A 177 5.61 17.75 9.97
N ASP A 178 6.14 18.92 10.34
CA ASP A 178 7.24 19.56 9.60
C ASP A 178 8.53 18.72 9.65
N GLU A 179 8.84 18.09 10.79
CA GLU A 179 9.98 17.18 10.92
C GLU A 179 9.81 15.97 9.99
N LEU A 180 8.64 15.34 9.99
CA LEU A 180 8.33 14.19 9.12
C LEU A 180 8.38 14.57 7.63
N MET A 181 8.00 15.79 7.27
CA MET A 181 8.04 16.28 5.89
C MET A 181 9.44 16.70 5.44
N ASN A 182 10.28 17.24 6.32
CA ASN A 182 11.61 17.76 5.97
C ASN A 182 12.75 16.76 6.22
N LEU A 183 12.79 16.11 7.39
CA LEU A 183 13.80 15.09 7.71
C LEU A 183 13.35 13.70 7.27
N GLY A 184 12.05 13.43 7.32
CA GLY A 184 11.46 12.18 6.93
C GLY A 184 11.43 11.12 8.02
N LEU A 185 10.54 10.16 7.83
CA LEU A 185 10.37 8.97 8.66
C LEU A 185 11.52 8.00 8.42
N LEU A 186 12.17 7.54 9.50
CA LEU A 186 13.18 6.49 9.41
C LEU A 186 12.50 5.16 9.02
N THR A 187 12.98 4.56 7.94
CA THR A 187 12.48 3.27 7.49
C THR A 187 13.26 2.15 8.18
N THR A 188 12.51 1.18 8.68
CA THR A 188 13.01 -0.07 9.21
C THR A 188 12.49 -1.21 8.32
N ASP A 189 12.52 -2.45 8.77
CA ASP A 189 12.09 -3.60 7.96
C ASP A 189 10.56 -3.70 7.75
N LEU A 190 9.84 -2.59 7.86
CA LEU A 190 8.39 -2.52 7.80
C LEU A 190 7.87 -2.01 6.49
N SER A 191 6.78 -2.61 6.05
CA SER A 191 6.12 -2.25 4.80
C SER A 191 4.90 -1.35 4.95
N LEU A 192 4.33 -1.22 6.14
CA LEU A 192 3.18 -0.35 6.42
C LEU A 192 3.30 0.31 7.79
N ILE A 193 3.10 1.62 7.85
CA ILE A 193 3.21 2.44 9.04
C ILE A 193 1.96 3.31 9.15
N HIS A 194 1.30 3.25 10.32
CA HIS A 194 0.22 4.17 10.69
C HIS A 194 0.79 5.28 11.57
N ILE A 195 0.43 6.53 11.27
CA ILE A 195 0.71 7.68 12.11
C ILE A 195 -0.59 8.46 12.38
N SER A 196 -0.76 8.91 13.60
CA SER A 196 -1.91 9.71 14.04
C SER A 196 -1.49 10.83 14.97
N GLU A 197 -2.34 11.86 15.06
CA GLU A 197 -2.23 12.95 16.05
C GLU A 197 -2.46 12.44 17.47
#